data_79eb9faadf45443cbad76b01a64338b2
#
_entry.id   79eb9faadf45443cbad76b01a64338b2
#
_cell.length_a   1.000
_cell.length_b   1.000
_cell.length_c   1.000
_cell.angle_alpha   90.00
_cell.angle_beta   90.00
_cell.angle_gamma   90.00
#
_symmetry.space_group_name_H-M   'P 1'
#
loop_
_entity.id
_entity.type
_entity.pdbx_description
1 polymer ?
#
loop_
_entity_poly.entity_id
_entity_poly.type
_entity_poly.pdbx_seq_one_letter_code
_entity_poly.pdbx_strand_id
1 'polypeptide(L)'
;MMSQGISIEDASRLKITVSSEDTNNINKIKVLREKALSNIEQFWEEQASLLHWFKRWERVLEWNPPYARWFINGLTNASYNVLDRHVKNGKRGKMAVIWEGEDGEQRTLTYDYIYAQVNMLASALAEYLDLRKGDRVTIYMPMVPELIIAMLACSRIGAIHSVVFSGFSANALADRVEDSSSSIVITADGFYRRGKVIDLISNVNDALANRCKSVKHVIVFNRLKGVRNDVSNSNNRKVNYHIWDDILKEGSSNYDATMVESNEPLFMLYTSGTTGKPKGILHSTGGYLTYANSTFRWVFGIMDNDIYFCTADIGWVTGHTYVVYAPMLNAATLIMYEGAFDYPSIYRWFEIIERYRVSIFYTTPTALRMLMRHANDYSERHNLSSLRLLGSVGEPINPQVWLWYYKSIGGERCPIVDTWWQTETGAC
;
A
#
# COMPACT_ATOMS: atom_id res chain seq x y z
N MET A 1 -5.33 -17.94 35.38
CA MET A 1 -6.20 -19.01 34.87
C MET A 1 -5.79 -19.27 33.43
N MET A 2 -5.29 -20.46 33.12
CA MET A 2 -4.88 -20.81 31.75
C MET A 2 -6.16 -20.87 30.89
N SER A 3 -6.23 -20.07 29.83
CA SER A 3 -7.31 -20.14 28.84
C SER A 3 -7.28 -21.55 28.21
N GLN A 4 -8.34 -22.31 28.38
CA GLN A 4 -8.53 -23.56 27.65
C GLN A 4 -8.58 -23.23 26.16
N GLY A 5 -7.49 -23.53 25.45
CA GLY A 5 -7.44 -23.40 24.00
C GLY A 5 -8.44 -24.37 23.37
N ILE A 6 -9.16 -23.89 22.36
CA ILE A 6 -10.02 -24.71 21.53
C ILE A 6 -9.15 -25.79 20.86
N SER A 7 -9.51 -27.06 21.02
CA SER A 7 -8.76 -28.16 20.44
C SER A 7 -8.97 -28.27 18.91
N ILE A 8 -8.05 -28.93 18.21
CA ILE A 8 -8.20 -29.21 16.78
C ILE A 8 -9.51 -30.02 16.50
N GLU A 9 -9.95 -30.82 17.46
CA GLU A 9 -11.24 -31.55 17.38
C GLU A 9 -12.43 -30.61 17.42
N ASP A 10 -12.38 -29.49 18.14
CA ASP A 10 -13.45 -28.51 18.17
C ASP A 10 -13.55 -27.73 16.85
N ALA A 11 -12.42 -27.49 16.18
CA ALA A 11 -12.40 -26.86 14.85
C ALA A 11 -13.02 -27.79 13.78
N SER A 12 -12.84 -29.13 13.90
CA SER A 12 -13.45 -30.11 12.99
C SER A 12 -14.96 -30.30 13.21
N ARG A 13 -15.49 -29.90 14.36
CA ARG A 13 -16.92 -29.96 14.72
C ARG A 13 -17.71 -28.73 14.31
N LEU A 14 -17.04 -27.66 13.87
CA LEU A 14 -17.70 -26.48 13.30
C LEU A 14 -18.33 -26.86 11.95
N LYS A 15 -19.59 -27.22 11.98
CA LYS A 15 -20.43 -27.27 10.77
C LYS A 15 -20.65 -25.82 10.31
N ILE A 16 -19.69 -25.28 9.57
CA ILE A 16 -19.89 -24.03 8.84
C ILE A 16 -20.95 -24.33 7.80
N THR A 17 -22.14 -23.79 7.97
CA THR A 17 -23.19 -23.92 6.97
C THR A 17 -22.82 -23.05 5.79
N VAL A 18 -22.40 -23.65 4.69
CA VAL A 18 -22.13 -22.93 3.44
C VAL A 18 -23.48 -22.45 2.91
N SER A 19 -23.63 -21.13 2.82
CA SER A 19 -24.86 -20.52 2.28
C SER A 19 -24.99 -20.76 0.79
N SER A 20 -26.19 -20.59 0.22
CA SER A 20 -26.40 -20.61 -1.23
C SER A 20 -25.58 -19.52 -1.95
N GLU A 21 -25.34 -18.41 -1.29
CA GLU A 21 -24.51 -17.31 -1.79
C GLU A 21 -23.02 -17.72 -1.85
N ASP A 22 -22.52 -18.40 -0.82
CA ASP A 22 -21.15 -18.93 -0.79
C ASP A 22 -20.95 -19.98 -1.89
N THR A 23 -21.94 -20.86 -2.12
CA THR A 23 -21.92 -21.84 -3.19
C THR A 23 -21.86 -21.16 -4.56
N ASN A 24 -22.62 -20.08 -4.77
CA ASN A 24 -22.58 -19.30 -6.00
C ASN A 24 -21.21 -18.63 -6.20
N ASN A 25 -20.61 -18.11 -5.15
CA ASN A 25 -19.28 -17.48 -5.21
C ASN A 25 -18.19 -18.50 -5.52
N ILE A 26 -18.24 -19.70 -4.92
CA ILE A 26 -17.34 -20.82 -5.26
C ILE A 26 -17.46 -21.20 -6.73
N ASN A 27 -18.68 -21.28 -7.26
CA ASN A 27 -18.90 -21.60 -8.66
C ASN A 27 -18.36 -20.50 -9.60
N LYS A 28 -18.52 -19.22 -9.24
CA LYS A 28 -17.90 -18.10 -9.99
C LYS A 28 -16.38 -18.23 -10.05
N ILE A 29 -15.74 -18.57 -8.92
CA ILE A 29 -14.28 -18.77 -8.87
C ILE A 29 -13.85 -19.94 -9.76
N LYS A 30 -14.58 -21.06 -9.74
CA LYS A 30 -14.31 -22.22 -10.63
C LYS A 30 -14.37 -21.81 -12.09
N VAL A 31 -15.43 -21.10 -12.49
CA VAL A 31 -15.60 -20.60 -13.86
C VAL A 31 -14.46 -19.66 -14.26
N LEU A 32 -14.06 -18.72 -13.38
CA LEU A 32 -12.92 -17.84 -13.65
C LEU A 32 -11.62 -18.62 -13.84
N ARG A 33 -11.38 -19.64 -13.00
CA ARG A 33 -10.21 -20.51 -13.10
C ARG A 33 -10.19 -21.31 -14.40
N GLU A 34 -11.31 -21.93 -14.76
CA GLU A 34 -11.44 -22.67 -16.02
C GLU A 34 -11.19 -21.77 -17.23
N LYS A 35 -11.73 -20.56 -17.22
CA LYS A 35 -11.50 -19.54 -18.25
C LYS A 35 -10.02 -19.17 -18.36
N ALA A 36 -9.35 -18.93 -17.22
CA ALA A 36 -7.93 -18.61 -17.18
C ALA A 36 -7.04 -19.76 -17.70
N LEU A 37 -7.41 -21.02 -17.41
CA LEU A 37 -6.68 -22.20 -17.85
C LEU A 37 -6.94 -22.53 -19.33
N SER A 38 -8.13 -22.25 -19.86
CA SER A 38 -8.47 -22.53 -21.26
C SER A 38 -7.82 -21.57 -22.24
N ASN A 39 -7.71 -20.31 -21.90
CA ASN A 39 -7.07 -19.28 -22.72
C ASN A 39 -6.52 -18.14 -21.86
N ILE A 40 -5.26 -18.27 -21.46
CA ILE A 40 -4.59 -17.33 -20.57
C ILE A 40 -4.50 -15.92 -21.17
N GLU A 41 -4.25 -15.79 -22.48
CA GLU A 41 -4.13 -14.49 -23.14
C GLU A 41 -5.47 -13.77 -23.17
N GLN A 42 -6.53 -14.42 -23.59
CA GLN A 42 -7.87 -13.82 -23.62
C GLN A 42 -8.34 -13.45 -22.22
N PHE A 43 -8.07 -14.30 -21.22
CA PHE A 43 -8.44 -14.02 -19.83
C PHE A 43 -7.78 -12.74 -19.32
N TRP A 44 -6.48 -12.59 -19.49
CA TRP A 44 -5.75 -11.40 -19.02
C TRP A 44 -6.00 -10.17 -19.89
N GLU A 45 -6.28 -10.33 -21.17
CA GLU A 45 -6.75 -9.26 -22.05
C GLU A 45 -8.04 -8.63 -21.52
N GLU A 46 -9.02 -9.46 -21.14
CA GLU A 46 -10.27 -8.99 -20.53
C GLU A 46 -10.02 -8.21 -19.24
N GLN A 47 -9.11 -8.72 -18.37
CA GLN A 47 -8.79 -8.04 -17.12
C GLN A 47 -8.06 -6.70 -17.36
N ALA A 48 -7.09 -6.67 -18.25
CA ALA A 48 -6.34 -5.46 -18.60
C ALA A 48 -7.24 -4.39 -19.24
N SER A 49 -8.28 -4.80 -19.98
CA SER A 49 -9.25 -3.88 -20.59
C SER A 49 -10.10 -3.10 -19.58
N LEU A 50 -10.07 -3.46 -18.30
CA LEU A 50 -10.69 -2.71 -17.20
C LEU A 50 -9.88 -1.48 -16.77
N LEU A 51 -8.64 -1.39 -17.21
CA LEU A 51 -7.75 -0.27 -16.96
C LEU A 51 -7.72 0.69 -18.16
N HIS A 52 -7.20 1.88 -17.92
CA HIS A 52 -6.95 2.84 -19.00
C HIS A 52 -5.58 2.59 -19.64
N TRP A 53 -5.58 2.53 -20.96
CA TRP A 53 -4.39 2.45 -21.79
C TRP A 53 -4.40 3.61 -22.80
N PHE A 54 -3.36 4.39 -22.83
CA PHE A 54 -3.19 5.46 -23.84
C PHE A 54 -2.97 4.88 -25.24
N LYS A 55 -2.30 3.72 -25.30
CA LYS A 55 -2.17 2.87 -26.47
C LYS A 55 -2.39 1.41 -26.05
N ARG A 56 -3.28 0.70 -26.72
CA ARG A 56 -3.48 -0.72 -26.47
C ARG A 56 -2.24 -1.52 -26.92
N TRP A 57 -2.01 -2.64 -26.29
CA TRP A 57 -0.93 -3.58 -26.60
C TRP A 57 -1.11 -4.21 -28.00
N GLU A 58 -0.01 -4.68 -28.58
CA GLU A 58 0.02 -5.39 -29.85
C GLU A 58 -0.14 -6.90 -29.65
N ARG A 59 0.41 -7.44 -28.54
CA ARG A 59 0.26 -8.82 -28.10
C ARG A 59 0.08 -8.85 -26.59
N VAL A 60 -0.76 -9.79 -26.09
CA VAL A 60 -1.04 -9.93 -24.68
C VAL A 60 0.15 -10.53 -23.93
N LEU A 61 0.72 -11.61 -24.47
CA LEU A 61 1.82 -12.34 -23.84
C LEU A 61 2.91 -12.66 -24.84
N GLU A 62 4.13 -12.47 -24.42
CA GLU A 62 5.33 -13.03 -25.03
C GLU A 62 6.00 -13.94 -24.01
N TRP A 63 5.92 -15.27 -24.30
CA TRP A 63 6.41 -16.31 -23.42
C TRP A 63 7.70 -16.92 -23.94
N ASN A 64 8.81 -16.57 -23.30
CA ASN A 64 10.14 -17.10 -23.59
C ASN A 64 10.79 -17.58 -22.27
N PRO A 65 10.48 -18.78 -21.79
CA PRO A 65 10.92 -19.23 -20.47
C PRO A 65 12.43 -19.11 -20.25
N PRO A 66 12.86 -18.61 -19.09
CA PRO A 66 12.06 -18.28 -17.92
C PRO A 66 11.44 -16.86 -17.94
N TYR A 67 11.51 -16.17 -19.06
CA TYR A 67 11.05 -14.78 -19.19
C TYR A 67 9.64 -14.70 -19.76
N ALA A 68 8.86 -13.76 -19.21
CA ALA A 68 7.54 -13.41 -19.72
C ALA A 68 7.41 -11.89 -19.84
N ARG A 69 6.77 -11.42 -20.90
CA ARG A 69 6.38 -10.02 -21.07
C ARG A 69 4.88 -9.94 -21.33
N TRP A 70 4.21 -9.01 -20.65
CA TRP A 70 2.78 -8.85 -20.77
C TRP A 70 2.41 -7.51 -21.42
N PHE A 71 1.36 -7.53 -22.25
CA PHE A 71 0.78 -6.34 -22.89
C PHE A 71 1.82 -5.53 -23.69
N ILE A 72 2.52 -6.22 -24.60
CA ILE A 72 3.66 -5.74 -25.36
C ILE A 72 3.30 -4.46 -26.14
N ASN A 73 4.12 -3.39 -25.99
CA ASN A 73 3.95 -2.07 -26.58
C ASN A 73 2.66 -1.35 -26.14
N GLY A 74 1.97 -1.85 -25.12
CA GLY A 74 0.87 -1.15 -24.46
C GLY A 74 1.41 0.02 -23.64
N LEU A 75 0.78 1.19 -23.74
CA LEU A 75 1.16 2.39 -22.99
C LEU A 75 0.10 2.73 -21.95
N THR A 76 0.52 2.82 -20.69
CA THR A 76 -0.34 3.15 -19.55
C THR A 76 0.38 4.05 -18.55
N ASN A 77 -0.27 4.38 -17.45
CA ASN A 77 0.37 5.04 -16.29
C ASN A 77 -0.39 4.65 -15.01
N ALA A 78 0.34 4.35 -13.95
CA ALA A 78 -0.25 3.91 -12.68
C ALA A 78 -1.03 5.05 -12.00
N SER A 79 -0.45 6.25 -11.90
CA SER A 79 -1.11 7.42 -11.32
C SER A 79 -2.40 7.79 -12.07
N TYR A 80 -2.36 7.74 -13.41
CA TYR A 80 -3.56 7.98 -14.22
C TYR A 80 -4.68 6.98 -13.89
N ASN A 81 -4.34 5.70 -13.76
CA ASN A 81 -5.32 4.66 -13.48
C ASN A 81 -5.93 4.75 -12.08
N VAL A 82 -5.19 5.21 -11.08
CA VAL A 82 -5.68 5.34 -9.70
C VAL A 82 -6.33 6.69 -9.40
N LEU A 83 -6.09 7.74 -10.20
CA LEU A 83 -6.62 9.09 -9.96
C LEU A 83 -7.41 9.64 -11.15
N ASP A 84 -6.75 9.96 -12.27
CA ASP A 84 -7.35 10.68 -13.42
C ASP A 84 -8.61 9.97 -13.93
N ARG A 85 -8.53 8.65 -14.08
CA ARG A 85 -9.65 7.84 -14.52
C ARG A 85 -10.88 8.02 -13.64
N HIS A 86 -10.70 8.07 -12.33
CA HIS A 86 -11.80 8.23 -11.37
C HIS A 86 -12.32 9.66 -11.31
N VAL A 87 -11.40 10.63 -11.32
CA VAL A 87 -11.75 12.06 -11.36
C VAL A 87 -12.58 12.38 -12.61
N LYS A 88 -12.17 11.86 -13.78
CA LYS A 88 -12.88 12.02 -15.06
C LYS A 88 -14.23 11.29 -15.09
N ASN A 89 -14.34 10.18 -14.34
CA ASN A 89 -15.57 9.38 -14.26
C ASN A 89 -16.51 9.81 -13.10
N GLY A 90 -16.43 11.07 -12.64
CA GLY A 90 -17.35 11.65 -11.68
C GLY A 90 -17.10 11.33 -10.21
N LYS A 91 -15.96 10.68 -9.86
CA LYS A 91 -15.64 10.33 -8.48
C LYS A 91 -14.73 11.37 -7.78
N ARG A 92 -14.67 12.60 -8.26
CA ARG A 92 -13.84 13.68 -7.68
C ARG A 92 -14.05 13.85 -6.18
N GLY A 93 -15.31 13.98 -5.76
CA GLY A 93 -15.70 14.21 -4.37
C GLY A 93 -15.71 12.96 -3.50
N LYS A 94 -15.46 11.76 -4.05
CA LYS A 94 -15.40 10.53 -3.24
C LYS A 94 -14.18 10.57 -2.33
N MET A 95 -14.38 10.16 -1.06
CA MET A 95 -13.28 9.95 -0.12
C MET A 95 -12.34 8.87 -0.65
N ALA A 96 -11.06 9.19 -0.76
CA ALA A 96 -10.03 8.23 -1.14
C ALA A 96 -9.31 7.69 0.09
N VAL A 97 -8.89 8.61 0.98
CA VAL A 97 -8.14 8.26 2.19
C VAL A 97 -8.78 8.92 3.39
N ILE A 98 -9.07 8.14 4.43
CA ILE A 98 -9.36 8.61 5.78
C ILE A 98 -8.11 8.25 6.60
N TRP A 99 -7.38 9.27 7.03
CA TRP A 99 -6.17 9.08 7.81
C TRP A 99 -6.38 9.48 9.26
N GLU A 100 -5.76 8.69 10.15
CA GLU A 100 -5.74 8.98 11.57
C GLU A 100 -4.32 8.78 12.12
N GLY A 101 -3.78 9.79 12.80
CA GLY A 101 -2.50 9.76 13.48
C GLY A 101 -2.60 9.17 14.89
N GLU A 102 -1.47 8.69 15.41
CA GLU A 102 -1.39 8.19 16.80
C GLU A 102 -1.67 9.30 17.82
N ASP A 103 -1.38 10.54 17.48
CA ASP A 103 -1.68 11.75 18.26
C ASP A 103 -3.14 12.18 18.22
N GLY A 104 -3.99 11.45 17.48
CA GLY A 104 -5.42 11.73 17.33
C GLY A 104 -5.75 12.72 16.21
N GLU A 105 -4.77 13.23 15.47
CA GLU A 105 -5.05 14.02 14.28
C GLU A 105 -5.80 13.19 13.24
N GLN A 106 -6.78 13.81 12.57
CA GLN A 106 -7.62 13.15 11.57
C GLN A 106 -7.66 13.98 10.29
N ARG A 107 -7.58 13.32 9.14
CA ARG A 107 -7.68 13.96 7.83
C ARG A 107 -8.50 13.08 6.90
N THR A 108 -9.41 13.71 6.15
CA THR A 108 -10.18 13.03 5.08
C THR A 108 -9.82 13.67 3.75
N LEU A 109 -9.30 12.87 2.82
CA LEU A 109 -8.81 13.32 1.53
C LEU A 109 -9.67 12.70 0.42
N THR A 110 -10.17 13.55 -0.47
CA THR A 110 -10.91 13.12 -1.66
C THR A 110 -9.96 12.72 -2.79
N TYR A 111 -10.48 12.00 -3.79
CA TYR A 111 -9.73 11.71 -5.02
C TYR A 111 -9.26 12.99 -5.71
N ASP A 112 -10.07 14.05 -5.72
CA ASP A 112 -9.70 15.34 -6.32
C ASP A 112 -8.55 16.02 -5.57
N TYR A 113 -8.58 15.98 -4.24
CA TYR A 113 -7.49 16.55 -3.43
C TYR A 113 -6.17 15.84 -3.70
N ILE A 114 -6.18 14.48 -3.63
CA ILE A 114 -4.96 13.70 -3.90
C ILE A 114 -4.49 13.91 -5.34
N TYR A 115 -5.40 13.97 -6.30
CA TYR A 115 -5.08 14.27 -7.71
C TYR A 115 -4.34 15.61 -7.85
N ALA A 116 -4.84 16.67 -7.22
CA ALA A 116 -4.18 17.98 -7.25
C ALA A 116 -2.78 17.96 -6.62
N GLN A 117 -2.65 17.34 -5.44
CA GLN A 117 -1.37 17.24 -4.74
C GLN A 117 -0.34 16.40 -5.51
N VAL A 118 -0.77 15.31 -6.13
CA VAL A 118 0.08 14.46 -6.97
C VAL A 118 0.56 15.23 -8.20
N ASN A 119 -0.29 16.01 -8.84
CA ASN A 119 0.12 16.85 -9.97
C ASN A 119 1.16 17.91 -9.55
N MET A 120 0.90 18.62 -8.45
CA MET A 120 1.82 19.63 -7.95
C MET A 120 3.19 19.01 -7.62
N LEU A 121 3.21 17.89 -6.90
CA LEU A 121 4.48 17.23 -6.58
C LEU A 121 5.16 16.68 -7.83
N ALA A 122 4.45 16.06 -8.76
CA ALA A 122 5.02 15.52 -9.99
C ALA A 122 5.63 16.64 -10.87
N SER A 123 4.92 17.75 -11.04
CA SER A 123 5.44 18.93 -11.75
C SER A 123 6.72 19.47 -11.10
N ALA A 124 6.70 19.66 -9.78
CA ALA A 124 7.87 20.15 -9.06
C ALA A 124 9.07 19.18 -9.15
N LEU A 125 8.84 17.87 -8.99
CA LEU A 125 9.91 16.88 -9.13
C LEU A 125 10.51 16.88 -10.55
N ALA A 126 9.67 16.98 -11.59
CA ALA A 126 10.12 16.92 -12.97
C ALA A 126 10.72 18.23 -13.48
N GLU A 127 10.11 19.37 -13.15
CA GLU A 127 10.45 20.67 -13.75
C GLU A 127 11.44 21.45 -12.90
N TYR A 128 11.34 21.36 -11.56
CA TYR A 128 12.23 22.06 -10.65
C TYR A 128 13.42 21.22 -10.17
N LEU A 129 13.23 19.89 -9.95
CA LEU A 129 14.31 18.99 -9.50
C LEU A 129 14.88 18.10 -10.61
N ASP A 130 14.43 18.25 -11.86
CA ASP A 130 14.91 17.53 -13.05
C ASP A 130 14.79 15.99 -12.95
N LEU A 131 13.75 15.51 -12.24
CA LEU A 131 13.47 14.06 -12.16
C LEU A 131 12.86 13.58 -13.48
N ARG A 132 13.42 12.52 -14.05
CA ARG A 132 13.00 11.98 -15.34
C ARG A 132 12.42 10.56 -15.22
N LYS A 133 11.69 10.15 -16.24
CA LYS A 133 11.23 8.78 -16.42
C LYS A 133 12.43 7.81 -16.29
N GLY A 134 12.25 6.76 -15.46
CA GLY A 134 13.27 5.76 -15.19
C GLY A 134 14.26 6.14 -14.07
N ASP A 135 14.25 7.39 -13.58
CA ASP A 135 15.00 7.75 -12.38
C ASP A 135 14.43 7.07 -11.14
N ARG A 136 15.25 6.93 -10.10
CA ARG A 136 14.87 6.26 -8.86
C ARG A 136 14.75 7.28 -7.73
N VAL A 137 13.69 7.12 -6.93
CA VAL A 137 13.38 7.91 -5.75
C VAL A 137 13.20 6.97 -4.57
N THR A 138 13.94 7.20 -3.48
CA THR A 138 13.69 6.51 -2.21
C THR A 138 12.70 7.30 -1.38
N ILE A 139 11.69 6.62 -0.84
CA ILE A 139 10.67 7.20 0.04
C ILE A 139 10.81 6.55 1.41
N TYR A 140 11.20 7.33 2.42
CA TYR A 140 11.39 6.89 3.80
C TYR A 140 10.49 7.71 4.72
N MET A 141 9.20 7.36 4.73
CA MET A 141 8.14 8.12 5.41
C MET A 141 7.29 7.22 6.32
N PRO A 142 6.67 7.77 7.36
CA PRO A 142 5.66 7.06 8.14
C PRO A 142 4.37 6.90 7.34
N MET A 143 3.36 6.23 7.95
CA MET A 143 2.05 6.00 7.37
C MET A 143 1.20 7.28 7.33
N VAL A 144 1.60 8.23 6.51
CA VAL A 144 0.90 9.51 6.24
C VAL A 144 0.42 9.61 4.80
N PRO A 145 -0.63 10.38 4.49
CA PRO A 145 -1.15 10.51 3.12
C PRO A 145 -0.11 10.99 2.11
N GLU A 146 0.87 11.78 2.56
CA GLU A 146 1.97 12.28 1.74
C GLU A 146 2.85 11.16 1.18
N LEU A 147 2.92 10.02 1.87
CA LEU A 147 3.58 8.81 1.34
C LEU A 147 2.87 8.30 0.06
N ILE A 148 1.54 8.25 0.06
CA ILE A 148 0.75 7.88 -1.12
C ILE A 148 0.96 8.90 -2.24
N ILE A 149 0.92 10.21 -1.91
CA ILE A 149 1.13 11.30 -2.86
C ILE A 149 2.52 11.19 -3.51
N ALA A 150 3.57 10.92 -2.72
CA ALA A 150 4.93 10.74 -3.23
C ALA A 150 5.05 9.55 -4.19
N MET A 151 4.48 8.38 -3.84
CA MET A 151 4.46 7.20 -4.71
C MET A 151 3.77 7.50 -6.04
N LEU A 152 2.61 8.15 -5.99
CA LEU A 152 1.81 8.45 -7.18
C LEU A 152 2.41 9.56 -8.03
N ALA A 153 3.12 10.53 -7.44
CA ALA A 153 3.87 11.55 -8.17
C ALA A 153 5.04 10.92 -8.95
N CYS A 154 5.82 10.04 -8.32
CA CYS A 154 6.85 9.27 -9.02
C CYS A 154 6.24 8.45 -10.17
N SER A 155 5.15 7.73 -9.92
CA SER A 155 4.46 6.94 -10.95
C SER A 155 3.94 7.81 -12.09
N ARG A 156 3.49 9.05 -11.80
CA ARG A 156 2.99 9.99 -12.81
C ARG A 156 4.05 10.41 -13.80
N ILE A 157 5.28 10.63 -13.32
CA ILE A 157 6.46 10.96 -14.12
C ILE A 157 6.98 9.72 -14.88
N GLY A 158 6.69 8.51 -14.39
CA GLY A 158 7.32 7.26 -14.82
C GLY A 158 8.68 7.02 -14.13
N ALA A 159 8.93 7.69 -13.00
CA ALA A 159 10.07 7.42 -12.13
C ALA A 159 9.80 6.20 -11.23
N ILE A 160 10.84 5.46 -10.90
CA ILE A 160 10.79 4.23 -10.11
C ILE A 160 10.89 4.59 -8.63
N HIS A 161 9.84 4.38 -7.85
CA HIS A 161 9.92 4.60 -6.41
C HIS A 161 10.37 3.35 -5.66
N SER A 162 11.08 3.55 -4.55
CA SER A 162 11.47 2.53 -3.59
C SER A 162 11.07 2.99 -2.20
N VAL A 163 10.00 2.42 -1.63
CA VAL A 163 9.60 2.76 -0.27
C VAL A 163 10.38 1.92 0.72
N VAL A 164 10.96 2.58 1.71
CA VAL A 164 11.70 1.96 2.80
C VAL A 164 10.90 2.12 4.08
N PHE A 165 10.68 1.01 4.80
CA PHE A 165 9.95 1.02 6.07
C PHE A 165 10.58 1.99 7.07
N SER A 166 9.78 2.92 7.61
CA SER A 166 10.25 4.01 8.49
C SER A 166 10.88 3.53 9.80
N GLY A 167 10.66 2.26 10.17
CA GLY A 167 11.29 1.63 11.33
C GLY A 167 12.70 1.07 11.08
N PHE A 168 13.23 1.15 9.85
CA PHE A 168 14.59 0.70 9.56
C PHE A 168 15.64 1.70 10.00
N SER A 169 16.84 1.18 10.33
CA SER A 169 18.00 1.99 10.71
C SER A 169 18.60 2.77 9.54
N ALA A 170 19.42 3.78 9.84
CA ALA A 170 20.18 4.55 8.87
C ALA A 170 21.00 3.67 7.90
N ASN A 171 21.65 2.59 8.39
CA ASN A 171 22.39 1.67 7.55
C ASN A 171 21.48 0.91 6.57
N ALA A 172 20.33 0.43 7.04
CA ALA A 172 19.37 -0.27 6.20
C ALA A 172 18.75 0.65 5.14
N LEU A 173 18.57 1.94 5.44
CA LEU A 173 18.19 2.97 4.48
C LEU A 173 19.32 3.18 3.45
N ALA A 174 20.56 3.38 3.92
CA ALA A 174 21.71 3.61 3.06
C ALA A 174 21.94 2.48 2.05
N ASP A 175 21.83 1.23 2.48
CA ASP A 175 21.99 0.05 1.60
C ASP A 175 21.02 0.09 0.42
N ARG A 176 19.75 0.49 0.66
CA ARG A 176 18.71 0.56 -0.37
C ARG A 176 18.88 1.76 -1.30
N VAL A 177 19.27 2.89 -0.75
CA VAL A 177 19.55 4.11 -1.53
C VAL A 177 20.73 3.89 -2.47
N GLU A 178 21.79 3.24 -2.00
CA GLU A 178 22.98 2.93 -2.83
C GLU A 178 22.65 1.91 -3.92
N ASP A 179 21.99 0.81 -3.57
CA ASP A 179 21.65 -0.24 -4.52
C ASP A 179 20.71 0.28 -5.63
N SER A 180 19.68 1.06 -5.25
CA SER A 180 18.78 1.70 -6.22
C SER A 180 19.43 2.86 -6.98
N SER A 181 20.55 3.41 -6.49
CA SER A 181 21.16 4.66 -6.97
C SER A 181 20.15 5.81 -7.02
N SER A 182 19.30 5.95 -6.01
CA SER A 182 18.29 7.00 -5.93
C SER A 182 18.91 8.39 -5.92
N SER A 183 18.34 9.31 -6.72
CA SER A 183 18.80 10.71 -6.81
C SER A 183 18.08 11.63 -5.82
N ILE A 184 16.89 11.23 -5.38
CA ILE A 184 16.05 11.95 -4.43
C ILE A 184 15.67 11.02 -3.29
N VAL A 185 15.68 11.55 -2.05
CA VAL A 185 15.09 10.93 -0.87
C VAL A 185 13.91 11.80 -0.41
N ILE A 186 12.73 11.20 -0.27
CA ILE A 186 11.55 11.85 0.31
C ILE A 186 11.35 11.27 1.70
N THR A 187 11.27 12.11 2.73
CA THR A 187 11.16 11.70 4.13
C THR A 187 10.23 12.61 4.92
N ALA A 188 10.04 12.32 6.20
CA ALA A 188 9.45 13.23 7.17
C ALA A 188 10.49 13.64 8.22
N ASP A 189 10.21 14.71 8.96
CA ASP A 189 11.02 15.11 10.12
C ASP A 189 10.99 14.03 11.21
N GLY A 190 9.86 13.36 11.39
CA GLY A 190 9.66 12.26 12.32
C GLY A 190 8.21 11.79 12.34
N PHE A 191 7.85 10.97 13.34
CA PHE A 191 6.49 10.51 13.57
C PHE A 191 6.28 10.04 15.02
N TYR A 192 5.02 9.77 15.39
CA TYR A 192 4.66 9.28 16.71
C TYR A 192 4.56 7.74 16.72
N ARG A 193 5.16 7.13 17.74
CA ARG A 193 5.04 5.68 17.97
C ARG A 193 5.01 5.35 19.46
N ARG A 194 3.89 4.83 19.95
CA ARG A 194 3.64 4.55 21.38
C ARG A 194 3.91 5.76 22.28
N GLY A 195 3.39 6.92 21.87
CA GLY A 195 3.57 8.19 22.58
C GLY A 195 4.97 8.80 22.51
N LYS A 196 5.89 8.20 21.74
CA LYS A 196 7.26 8.71 21.55
C LYS A 196 7.41 9.29 20.16
N VAL A 197 8.24 10.33 20.06
CA VAL A 197 8.71 10.86 18.78
C VAL A 197 9.84 9.98 18.26
N ILE A 198 9.71 9.53 17.03
CA ILE A 198 10.76 8.84 16.26
C ILE A 198 11.32 9.84 15.25
N ASP A 199 12.61 10.11 15.33
CA ASP A 199 13.32 11.07 14.50
C ASP A 199 13.77 10.38 13.19
N LEU A 200 13.18 10.75 12.06
CA LEU A 200 13.55 10.22 10.76
C LEU A 200 14.65 11.01 10.08
N ILE A 201 14.67 12.33 10.28
CA ILE A 201 15.67 13.16 9.62
C ILE A 201 17.09 12.85 10.09
N SER A 202 17.29 12.52 11.37
CA SER A 202 18.59 12.06 11.89
C SER A 202 19.03 10.77 11.20
N ASN A 203 18.14 9.80 11.01
CA ASN A 203 18.46 8.56 10.27
C ASN A 203 18.84 8.84 8.81
N VAL A 204 18.16 9.79 8.14
CA VAL A 204 18.52 10.20 6.77
C VAL A 204 19.89 10.86 6.75
N ASN A 205 20.17 11.77 7.66
CA ASN A 205 21.46 12.45 7.77
C ASN A 205 22.61 11.46 8.00
N ASP A 206 22.41 10.48 8.88
CA ASP A 206 23.40 9.43 9.16
C ASP A 206 23.62 8.53 7.94
N ALA A 207 22.54 8.15 7.23
CA ALA A 207 22.63 7.38 6.00
C ALA A 207 23.40 8.11 4.90
N LEU A 208 23.24 9.42 4.79
CA LEU A 208 23.87 10.25 3.76
C LEU A 208 25.28 10.71 4.11
N ALA A 209 25.70 10.67 5.36
CA ALA A 209 26.97 11.27 5.84
C ALA A 209 28.20 10.85 5.04
N ASN A 210 28.37 9.53 4.81
CA ASN A 210 29.50 8.96 4.11
C ASN A 210 29.15 8.04 2.95
N ARG A 211 27.85 7.87 2.69
CA ARG A 211 27.28 6.91 1.74
C ARG A 211 26.32 7.62 0.78
N CYS A 212 25.64 6.89 -0.09
CA CYS A 212 24.52 7.36 -0.93
C CYS A 212 24.91 8.53 -1.85
N LYS A 213 26.04 8.40 -2.57
CA LYS A 213 26.62 9.49 -3.40
C LYS A 213 25.69 9.93 -4.54
N SER A 214 24.71 9.17 -4.93
CA SER A 214 23.73 9.49 -5.96
C SER A 214 22.70 10.54 -5.54
N VAL A 215 22.46 10.69 -4.22
CA VAL A 215 21.43 11.60 -3.70
C VAL A 215 21.85 13.06 -3.89
N LYS A 216 20.99 13.81 -4.57
CA LYS A 216 21.14 15.25 -4.83
C LYS A 216 20.17 16.08 -3.99
N HIS A 217 18.98 15.54 -3.72
CA HIS A 217 17.89 16.24 -3.03
C HIS A 217 17.28 15.38 -1.93
N VAL A 218 16.91 16.02 -0.83
CA VAL A 218 16.10 15.47 0.25
C VAL A 218 14.86 16.35 0.41
N ILE A 219 13.66 15.76 0.33
CA ILE A 219 12.40 16.46 0.56
C ILE A 219 11.86 16.02 1.90
N VAL A 220 11.56 16.95 2.78
CA VAL A 220 11.14 16.69 4.17
C VAL A 220 9.72 17.17 4.40
N PHE A 221 8.83 16.24 4.74
CA PHE A 221 7.49 16.54 5.21
C PHE A 221 7.52 16.86 6.71
N ASN A 222 6.93 17.99 7.09
CA ASN A 222 6.89 18.45 8.48
C ASN A 222 5.69 17.83 9.21
N ARG A 223 5.84 16.56 9.65
CA ARG A 223 4.79 15.80 10.36
C ARG A 223 4.65 16.27 11.83
N LEU A 224 5.75 16.64 12.46
CA LEU A 224 5.78 17.00 13.89
C LEU A 224 5.44 18.47 14.18
N LYS A 225 5.07 19.26 13.17
CA LYS A 225 4.52 20.63 13.24
C LYS A 225 5.31 21.56 14.19
N GLY A 226 6.60 21.73 13.94
CA GLY A 226 7.42 22.73 14.63
C GLY A 226 8.31 22.20 15.75
N VAL A 227 8.42 20.89 15.90
CA VAL A 227 9.40 20.30 16.83
C VAL A 227 10.85 20.55 16.37
N ARG A 228 11.07 20.79 15.07
CA ARG A 228 12.39 21.15 14.50
C ARG A 228 12.26 22.03 13.27
N ASN A 229 12.83 23.22 13.36
CA ASN A 229 13.01 24.16 12.23
C ASN A 229 14.37 23.99 11.51
N ASP A 230 15.24 23.12 11.99
CA ASP A 230 16.61 23.02 11.47
C ASP A 230 16.75 21.74 10.63
N VAL A 231 16.29 21.84 9.36
CA VAL A 231 16.48 20.82 8.33
C VAL A 231 17.79 21.09 7.59
N SER A 232 18.87 21.41 8.34
CA SER A 232 20.17 21.67 7.75
C SER A 232 21.05 20.44 7.68
N ASN A 233 21.77 20.31 6.60
CA ASN A 233 22.81 19.32 6.43
C ASN A 233 23.98 19.64 7.38
N SER A 234 24.14 18.87 8.46
CA SER A 234 25.29 19.01 9.36
C SER A 234 26.62 18.48 8.76
N ASN A 235 26.56 17.87 7.60
CA ASN A 235 27.70 17.24 6.94
C ASN A 235 28.13 18.01 5.69
N ASN A 236 29.43 18.20 5.48
CA ASN A 236 30.13 18.95 4.43
C ASN A 236 29.78 18.56 2.96
N ARG A 237 28.73 17.81 2.73
CA ARG A 237 28.30 17.35 1.41
C ARG A 237 27.18 18.23 0.86
N LYS A 238 27.27 18.59 -0.41
CA LYS A 238 26.30 19.41 -1.13
C LYS A 238 25.06 18.58 -1.53
N VAL A 239 24.17 18.29 -0.55
CA VAL A 239 22.82 17.76 -0.76
C VAL A 239 21.84 18.90 -0.47
N ASN A 240 20.89 19.14 -1.36
CA ASN A 240 19.89 20.18 -1.21
C ASN A 240 18.70 19.65 -0.42
N TYR A 241 18.37 20.27 0.70
CA TYR A 241 17.19 19.96 1.50
C TYR A 241 16.05 20.91 1.13
N HIS A 242 14.87 20.35 0.98
CA HIS A 242 13.65 21.07 0.62
C HIS A 242 12.54 20.73 1.61
N ILE A 243 11.73 21.72 1.98
CA ILE A 243 10.51 21.48 2.74
C ILE A 243 9.41 21.09 1.77
N TRP A 244 8.60 20.07 2.13
CA TRP A 244 7.52 19.55 1.32
C TRP A 244 6.56 20.63 0.79
N ASP A 245 6.08 21.50 1.69
CA ASP A 245 5.14 22.56 1.33
C ASP A 245 5.74 23.61 0.40
N ASP A 246 7.05 23.84 0.47
CA ASP A 246 7.73 24.76 -0.43
C ASP A 246 7.92 24.12 -1.82
N ILE A 247 8.27 22.84 -1.88
CA ILE A 247 8.33 22.10 -3.16
C ILE A 247 6.98 22.09 -3.85
N LEU A 248 5.87 21.90 -3.13
CA LEU A 248 4.54 21.94 -3.73
C LEU A 248 4.19 23.29 -4.38
N LYS A 249 4.70 24.41 -3.84
CA LYS A 249 4.48 25.76 -4.41
C LYS A 249 5.19 25.96 -5.75
N GLU A 250 6.27 25.23 -6.01
CA GLU A 250 6.99 25.25 -7.28
C GLU A 250 6.26 24.45 -8.37
N GLY A 251 5.29 23.60 -8.00
CA GLY A 251 4.59 22.70 -8.90
C GLY A 251 3.25 23.23 -9.38
N SER A 252 2.86 22.78 -10.59
CA SER A 252 1.55 23.03 -11.18
C SER A 252 0.54 21.96 -10.78
N SER A 253 -0.70 22.35 -10.49
CA SER A 253 -1.81 21.40 -10.29
C SER A 253 -2.29 20.72 -11.59
N ASN A 254 -1.69 21.06 -12.71
CA ASN A 254 -1.96 20.47 -14.02
C ASN A 254 -0.64 19.92 -14.61
N TYR A 255 -0.41 18.63 -14.45
CA TYR A 255 0.74 17.92 -14.98
C TYR A 255 0.29 16.60 -15.62
N ASP A 256 0.55 16.43 -16.92
CA ASP A 256 0.11 15.23 -17.64
C ASP A 256 0.90 13.98 -17.22
N ALA A 257 0.18 12.87 -17.14
CA ALA A 257 0.80 11.59 -16.81
C ALA A 257 1.65 11.07 -17.97
N THR A 258 2.90 10.77 -17.70
CA THR A 258 3.83 10.21 -18.68
C THR A 258 3.37 8.83 -19.15
N MET A 259 3.33 8.62 -20.46
CA MET A 259 3.05 7.29 -21.03
C MET A 259 4.23 6.35 -20.76
N VAL A 260 3.93 5.22 -20.09
CA VAL A 260 4.91 4.20 -19.70
C VAL A 260 4.55 2.90 -20.41
N GLU A 261 5.55 2.23 -21.00
CA GLU A 261 5.32 0.91 -21.60
C GLU A 261 5.03 -0.13 -20.53
N SER A 262 4.18 -1.10 -20.83
CA SER A 262 3.66 -2.09 -19.89
C SER A 262 4.74 -2.78 -19.06
N ASN A 263 5.88 -3.11 -19.66
CA ASN A 263 6.97 -3.84 -19.00
C ASN A 263 8.02 -2.92 -18.35
N GLU A 264 7.88 -1.59 -18.49
CA GLU A 264 8.75 -0.67 -17.77
C GLU A 264 8.48 -0.72 -16.27
N PRO A 265 9.54 -0.56 -15.44
CA PRO A 265 9.44 -0.62 -14.00
C PRO A 265 8.53 0.45 -13.41
N LEU A 266 7.73 0.07 -12.41
CA LEU A 266 6.91 0.96 -11.60
C LEU A 266 7.57 1.26 -10.25
N PHE A 267 7.97 0.22 -9.53
CA PHE A 267 8.59 0.35 -8.23
C PHE A 267 9.57 -0.79 -7.94
N MET A 268 10.37 -0.57 -6.90
CA MET A 268 11.32 -1.53 -6.36
C MET A 268 11.07 -1.72 -4.86
N LEU A 269 10.97 -2.98 -4.44
CA LEU A 269 10.89 -3.36 -3.02
C LEU A 269 11.99 -4.34 -2.65
N TYR A 270 12.51 -4.21 -1.44
CA TYR A 270 13.60 -5.03 -0.96
C TYR A 270 13.11 -6.14 -0.03
N THR A 271 13.55 -7.36 -0.33
CA THR A 271 13.36 -8.53 0.52
C THR A 271 14.66 -8.92 1.22
N SER A 272 14.55 -9.67 2.32
CA SER A 272 15.72 -10.26 2.99
C SER A 272 16.34 -11.31 2.08
N GLY A 273 17.48 -11.01 1.47
CA GLY A 273 18.21 -11.97 0.64
C GLY A 273 18.83 -13.12 1.47
N THR A 274 18.91 -14.30 0.88
CA THR A 274 19.59 -15.47 1.46
C THR A 274 21.09 -15.24 1.72
N THR A 275 21.69 -14.23 1.08
CA THR A 275 23.11 -13.84 1.18
C THR A 275 23.37 -12.73 2.19
N GLY A 276 22.38 -12.33 2.98
CA GLY A 276 22.49 -11.24 3.97
C GLY A 276 22.35 -9.82 3.42
N LYS A 277 22.47 -9.63 2.10
CA LYS A 277 22.16 -8.33 1.45
C LYS A 277 20.72 -8.29 0.98
N PRO A 278 20.00 -7.17 1.15
CA PRO A 278 18.66 -7.02 0.59
C PRO A 278 18.67 -7.20 -0.93
N LYS A 279 17.63 -7.87 -1.46
CA LYS A 279 17.40 -8.02 -2.91
C LYS A 279 16.28 -7.11 -3.35
N GLY A 280 16.54 -6.24 -4.33
CA GLY A 280 15.54 -5.39 -4.96
C GLY A 280 14.68 -6.19 -5.93
N ILE A 281 13.39 -6.29 -5.64
CA ILE A 281 12.39 -6.88 -6.52
C ILE A 281 11.74 -5.75 -7.31
N LEU A 282 11.85 -5.84 -8.63
CA LEU A 282 11.37 -4.81 -9.55
C LEU A 282 10.04 -5.26 -10.18
N HIS A 283 9.00 -4.44 -10.03
CA HIS A 283 7.69 -4.69 -10.62
C HIS A 283 7.45 -3.85 -11.87
N SER A 284 6.96 -4.49 -12.93
CA SER A 284 6.54 -3.83 -14.17
C SER A 284 5.20 -3.11 -13.98
N THR A 285 4.92 -2.11 -14.83
CA THR A 285 3.74 -1.26 -14.68
C THR A 285 2.44 -1.98 -15.07
N GLY A 286 2.31 -2.43 -16.32
CA GLY A 286 1.01 -2.91 -16.84
C GLY A 286 0.55 -4.23 -16.25
N GLY A 287 1.46 -5.21 -16.14
CA GLY A 287 1.18 -6.51 -15.56
C GLY A 287 0.78 -6.40 -14.08
N TYR A 288 1.56 -5.66 -13.29
CA TYR A 288 1.27 -5.45 -11.88
C TYR A 288 -0.09 -4.76 -11.65
N LEU A 289 -0.38 -3.67 -12.38
CA LEU A 289 -1.66 -2.96 -12.24
C LEU A 289 -2.85 -3.86 -12.58
N THR A 290 -2.75 -4.65 -13.65
CA THR A 290 -3.81 -5.57 -14.07
C THR A 290 -4.06 -6.64 -13.00
N TYR A 291 -2.99 -7.22 -12.45
CA TYR A 291 -3.09 -8.26 -11.42
C TYR A 291 -3.62 -7.69 -10.10
N ALA A 292 -3.08 -6.57 -9.62
CA ALA A 292 -3.54 -5.91 -8.40
C ALA A 292 -5.02 -5.49 -8.48
N ASN A 293 -5.45 -4.91 -9.60
CA ASN A 293 -6.85 -4.55 -9.83
C ASN A 293 -7.78 -5.77 -9.78
N SER A 294 -7.39 -6.85 -10.42
CA SER A 294 -8.20 -8.06 -10.55
C SER A 294 -8.33 -8.81 -9.23
N THR A 295 -7.20 -9.05 -8.54
CA THR A 295 -7.20 -9.80 -7.28
C THR A 295 -7.96 -9.06 -6.18
N PHE A 296 -7.87 -7.73 -6.11
CA PHE A 296 -8.64 -6.94 -5.15
C PHE A 296 -10.16 -7.10 -5.36
N ARG A 297 -10.60 -7.11 -6.61
CA ARG A 297 -12.01 -7.32 -6.96
C ARG A 297 -12.48 -8.75 -6.64
N TRP A 298 -11.66 -9.74 -6.94
CA TRP A 298 -12.04 -11.15 -6.74
C TRP A 298 -12.00 -11.56 -5.28
N VAL A 299 -10.97 -11.15 -4.55
CA VAL A 299 -10.74 -11.57 -3.16
C VAL A 299 -11.62 -10.80 -2.20
N PHE A 300 -11.70 -9.48 -2.35
CA PHE A 300 -12.44 -8.64 -1.40
C PHE A 300 -13.86 -8.30 -1.85
N GLY A 301 -14.21 -8.56 -3.12
CA GLY A 301 -15.53 -8.26 -3.65
C GLY A 301 -15.94 -6.82 -3.38
N ILE A 302 -15.02 -5.88 -3.63
CA ILE A 302 -15.16 -4.47 -3.27
C ILE A 302 -16.40 -3.84 -3.87
N MET A 303 -17.17 -3.11 -3.09
CA MET A 303 -18.36 -2.37 -3.47
C MET A 303 -18.12 -0.85 -3.32
N ASP A 304 -18.92 -0.03 -4.01
CA ASP A 304 -18.72 1.42 -4.06
C ASP A 304 -18.77 2.12 -2.68
N ASN A 305 -19.55 1.56 -1.74
CA ASN A 305 -19.72 2.12 -0.39
C ASN A 305 -18.84 1.46 0.67
N ASP A 306 -17.95 0.55 0.26
CA ASP A 306 -17.05 -0.08 1.21
C ASP A 306 -16.02 0.91 1.74
N ILE A 307 -15.75 0.79 3.05
CA ILE A 307 -14.61 1.40 3.71
C ILE A 307 -13.64 0.27 4.07
N TYR A 308 -12.48 0.32 3.47
CA TYR A 308 -11.47 -0.74 3.53
C TYR A 308 -10.34 -0.35 4.48
N PHE A 309 -10.02 -1.22 5.42
CA PHE A 309 -8.91 -1.02 6.35
C PHE A 309 -7.93 -2.18 6.28
N CYS A 310 -6.78 -1.92 5.66
CA CYS A 310 -5.61 -2.79 5.71
C CYS A 310 -4.57 -2.20 6.66
N THR A 311 -4.09 -3.01 7.60
CA THR A 311 -3.15 -2.56 8.64
C THR A 311 -1.68 -2.70 8.25
N ALA A 312 -1.41 -3.11 7.01
CA ALA A 312 -0.05 -3.28 6.52
C ALA A 312 0.65 -1.93 6.31
N ASP A 313 1.93 -1.88 6.67
CA ASP A 313 2.78 -0.74 6.32
C ASP A 313 3.13 -0.75 4.82
N ILE A 314 3.14 0.45 4.22
CA ILE A 314 3.44 0.63 2.79
C ILE A 314 4.90 0.28 2.46
N GLY A 315 5.81 0.26 3.41
CA GLY A 315 7.17 -0.25 3.24
C GLY A 315 7.27 -1.73 2.87
N TRP A 316 6.15 -2.47 2.89
CA TRP A 316 6.03 -3.87 2.48
C TRP A 316 5.13 -4.00 1.25
N VAL A 317 5.27 -5.11 0.52
CA VAL A 317 4.48 -5.34 -0.70
C VAL A 317 2.98 -5.36 -0.43
N THR A 318 2.54 -5.84 0.74
CA THR A 318 1.12 -5.80 1.13
C THR A 318 0.60 -4.36 1.19
N GLY A 319 1.39 -3.44 1.74
CA GLY A 319 1.05 -2.03 1.75
C GLY A 319 1.03 -1.41 0.35
N HIS A 320 2.04 -1.69 -0.49
CA HIS A 320 2.03 -1.23 -1.88
C HIS A 320 0.77 -1.67 -2.61
N THR A 321 0.48 -2.96 -2.60
CA THR A 321 -0.62 -3.52 -3.38
C THR A 321 -1.97 -3.25 -2.75
N TYR A 322 -2.15 -3.57 -1.46
CA TYR A 322 -3.46 -3.58 -0.82
C TYR A 322 -3.73 -2.42 0.14
N VAL A 323 -2.82 -1.45 0.27
CA VAL A 323 -3.15 -0.13 0.84
C VAL A 323 -3.21 0.93 -0.24
N VAL A 324 -2.29 0.90 -1.24
CA VAL A 324 -2.21 1.97 -2.25
C VAL A 324 -2.85 1.55 -3.57
N TYR A 325 -2.17 0.72 -4.36
CA TYR A 325 -2.55 0.54 -5.77
C TYR A 325 -3.90 -0.14 -5.97
N ALA A 326 -4.13 -1.31 -5.40
CA ALA A 326 -5.34 -2.09 -5.66
C ALA A 326 -6.63 -1.41 -5.17
N PRO A 327 -6.71 -0.85 -3.93
CA PRO A 327 -7.86 -0.08 -3.52
C PRO A 327 -8.11 1.16 -4.41
N MET A 328 -7.07 1.93 -4.72
CA MET A 328 -7.21 3.13 -5.52
C MET A 328 -7.52 2.83 -7.00
N LEU A 329 -7.03 1.71 -7.57
CA LEU A 329 -7.47 1.22 -8.89
C LEU A 329 -8.98 0.97 -8.94
N ASN A 330 -9.58 0.62 -7.82
CA ASN A 330 -11.02 0.33 -7.71
C ASN A 330 -11.83 1.51 -7.13
N ALA A 331 -11.25 2.69 -7.02
CA ALA A 331 -11.87 3.87 -6.40
C ALA A 331 -12.44 3.59 -4.99
N ALA A 332 -11.79 2.74 -4.21
CA ALA A 332 -12.19 2.44 -2.84
C ALA A 332 -11.90 3.61 -1.89
N THR A 333 -12.62 3.67 -0.78
CA THR A 333 -12.26 4.50 0.37
C THR A 333 -11.42 3.65 1.32
N LEU A 334 -10.19 4.09 1.61
CA LEU A 334 -9.29 3.37 2.50
C LEU A 334 -9.04 4.10 3.81
N ILE A 335 -8.88 3.34 4.89
CA ILE A 335 -8.36 3.83 6.17
C ILE A 335 -6.85 3.68 6.17
N MET A 336 -6.16 4.73 6.58
CA MET A 336 -4.72 4.74 6.81
C MET A 336 -4.45 5.18 8.24
N TYR A 337 -3.82 4.36 9.03
CA TYR A 337 -3.50 4.65 10.42
C TYR A 337 -1.98 4.75 10.62
N GLU A 338 -1.54 5.88 11.15
CA GLU A 338 -0.16 6.08 11.61
C GLU A 338 -0.12 5.86 13.11
N GLY A 339 0.43 4.75 13.55
CA GLY A 339 0.57 4.45 14.98
C GLY A 339 0.73 2.97 15.29
N ALA A 340 0.88 2.66 16.57
CA ALA A 340 0.86 1.30 17.06
C ALA A 340 -0.59 0.84 17.29
N PHE A 341 -0.88 -0.42 16.94
CA PHE A 341 -2.24 -0.98 17.04
C PHE A 341 -2.74 -1.10 18.49
N ASP A 342 -1.81 -1.09 19.45
CA ASP A 342 -2.03 -1.26 20.88
C ASP A 342 -1.85 0.04 21.69
N TYR A 343 -1.78 1.21 21.01
CA TYR A 343 -1.60 2.50 21.65
C TYR A 343 -2.58 3.55 21.10
N PRO A 344 -3.16 4.41 21.95
CA PRO A 344 -3.05 4.45 23.42
C PRO A 344 -3.81 3.32 24.13
N SER A 345 -4.57 2.53 23.38
CA SER A 345 -5.38 1.42 23.87
C SER A 345 -5.28 0.23 22.94
N ILE A 346 -5.38 -0.98 23.48
CA ILE A 346 -5.49 -2.23 22.70
C ILE A 346 -6.78 -2.27 21.84
N TYR A 347 -7.72 -1.39 22.09
CA TYR A 347 -8.96 -1.26 21.34
C TYR A 347 -8.84 -0.29 20.13
N ARG A 348 -7.68 0.31 19.92
CA ARG A 348 -7.49 1.39 18.95
C ARG A 348 -8.00 1.09 17.54
N TRP A 349 -7.71 -0.07 17.00
CA TRP A 349 -8.21 -0.45 15.68
C TRP A 349 -9.75 -0.62 15.66
N PHE A 350 -10.33 -1.08 16.74
CA PHE A 350 -11.79 -1.29 16.85
C PHE A 350 -12.53 0.03 17.01
N GLU A 351 -11.93 1.00 17.69
CA GLU A 351 -12.41 2.39 17.72
C GLU A 351 -12.45 3.00 16.31
N ILE A 352 -11.42 2.74 15.50
CA ILE A 352 -11.35 3.17 14.09
C ILE A 352 -12.43 2.46 13.27
N ILE A 353 -12.57 1.14 13.43
CA ILE A 353 -13.58 0.34 12.72
C ILE A 353 -14.99 0.85 13.02
N GLU A 354 -15.33 1.08 14.27
CA GLU A 354 -16.61 1.61 14.69
C GLU A 354 -16.85 3.02 14.16
N ARG A 355 -15.90 3.94 14.39
CA ARG A 355 -15.99 5.36 14.03
C ARG A 355 -16.25 5.56 12.54
N TYR A 356 -15.52 4.87 11.72
CA TYR A 356 -15.57 5.03 10.26
C TYR A 356 -16.45 3.97 9.57
N ARG A 357 -17.10 3.08 10.34
CA ARG A 357 -17.96 2.01 9.82
C ARG A 357 -17.23 1.17 8.77
N VAL A 358 -16.02 0.72 9.09
CA VAL A 358 -15.21 -0.14 8.23
C VAL A 358 -15.99 -1.39 7.84
N SER A 359 -16.01 -1.72 6.56
CA SER A 359 -16.71 -2.89 6.04
C SER A 359 -15.78 -4.08 5.75
N ILE A 360 -14.51 -3.82 5.47
CA ILE A 360 -13.50 -4.86 5.21
C ILE A 360 -12.28 -4.58 6.10
N PHE A 361 -11.90 -5.56 6.91
CA PHE A 361 -10.73 -5.47 7.79
C PHE A 361 -9.69 -6.54 7.43
N TYR A 362 -8.48 -6.11 7.04
CA TYR A 362 -7.41 -6.95 6.54
C TYR A 362 -6.14 -6.75 7.35
N THR A 363 -5.68 -7.82 8.02
CA THR A 363 -4.56 -7.73 8.97
C THR A 363 -3.73 -9.02 9.02
N THR A 364 -2.72 -9.06 9.90
CA THR A 364 -1.80 -10.20 10.02
C THR A 364 -2.17 -11.12 11.19
N PRO A 365 -1.94 -12.44 11.09
CA PRO A 365 -2.11 -13.37 12.20
C PRO A 365 -1.30 -13.01 13.45
N THR A 366 -0.12 -12.42 13.29
CA THR A 366 0.69 -11.93 14.42
C THR A 366 -0.05 -10.86 15.20
N ALA A 367 -0.65 -9.87 14.55
CA ALA A 367 -1.45 -8.85 15.22
C ALA A 367 -2.68 -9.47 15.90
N LEU A 368 -3.39 -10.38 15.22
CA LEU A 368 -4.53 -11.08 15.79
C LEU A 368 -4.16 -11.89 17.05
N ARG A 369 -3.02 -12.59 17.05
CA ARG A 369 -2.52 -13.32 18.23
C ARG A 369 -2.26 -12.38 19.42
N MET A 370 -1.73 -11.20 19.17
CA MET A 370 -1.51 -10.20 20.22
C MET A 370 -2.85 -9.68 20.76
N LEU A 371 -3.79 -9.31 19.89
CA LEU A 371 -5.12 -8.87 20.30
C LEU A 371 -5.84 -9.95 21.12
N MET A 372 -5.83 -11.20 20.68
CA MET A 372 -6.44 -12.34 21.36
C MET A 372 -5.90 -12.56 22.78
N ARG A 373 -4.61 -12.25 23.02
CA ARG A 373 -4.01 -12.38 24.36
C ARG A 373 -4.42 -11.30 25.34
N HIS A 374 -4.82 -10.14 24.85
CA HIS A 374 -5.06 -8.96 25.68
C HIS A 374 -6.52 -8.78 26.07
N ALA A 375 -7.46 -9.14 25.22
CA ALA A 375 -8.89 -9.01 25.50
C ALA A 375 -9.71 -9.97 24.62
N ASN A 376 -10.94 -10.26 25.07
CA ASN A 376 -11.91 -11.06 24.33
C ASN A 376 -13.25 -10.32 24.14
N ASP A 377 -13.34 -9.07 24.61
CA ASP A 377 -14.58 -8.28 24.70
C ASP A 377 -14.66 -7.18 23.61
N TYR A 378 -13.93 -7.32 22.51
CA TYR A 378 -13.87 -6.30 21.45
C TYR A 378 -15.24 -5.96 20.84
N SER A 379 -16.04 -6.99 20.53
CA SER A 379 -17.39 -6.84 19.96
C SER A 379 -18.44 -6.43 20.99
N GLU A 380 -18.15 -6.58 22.29
CA GLU A 380 -19.01 -6.09 23.38
C GLU A 380 -18.80 -4.60 23.62
N ARG A 381 -17.56 -4.13 23.46
CA ARG A 381 -17.18 -2.73 23.65
C ARG A 381 -17.36 -1.85 22.45
N HIS A 382 -17.29 -2.43 21.24
CA HIS A 382 -17.32 -1.69 19.99
C HIS A 382 -18.34 -2.26 19.02
N ASN A 383 -19.04 -1.37 18.32
CA ASN A 383 -19.98 -1.78 17.30
C ASN A 383 -19.25 -2.18 15.99
N LEU A 384 -19.01 -3.47 15.82
CA LEU A 384 -18.37 -4.05 14.65
C LEU A 384 -19.37 -4.52 13.58
N SER A 385 -20.64 -4.13 13.66
CA SER A 385 -21.71 -4.59 12.75
C SER A 385 -21.53 -4.16 11.31
N SER A 386 -20.71 -3.12 11.05
CA SER A 386 -20.38 -2.67 9.70
C SER A 386 -19.44 -3.63 8.94
N LEU A 387 -18.65 -4.45 9.65
CA LEU A 387 -17.79 -5.43 9.02
C LEU A 387 -18.61 -6.45 8.24
N ARG A 388 -18.24 -6.71 7.00
CA ARG A 388 -18.83 -7.76 6.15
C ARG A 388 -17.79 -8.80 5.69
N LEU A 389 -16.52 -8.47 5.73
CA LEU A 389 -15.42 -9.33 5.31
C LEU A 389 -14.19 -9.09 6.18
N LEU A 390 -13.55 -10.18 6.57
CA LEU A 390 -12.28 -10.19 7.27
C LEU A 390 -11.21 -10.78 6.36
N GLY A 391 -9.95 -10.37 6.55
CA GLY A 391 -8.84 -10.91 5.78
C GLY A 391 -7.59 -11.14 6.63
N SER A 392 -6.78 -12.11 6.21
CA SER A 392 -5.51 -12.49 6.82
C SER A 392 -4.39 -12.50 5.78
N VAL A 393 -3.21 -12.02 6.14
CA VAL A 393 -2.05 -11.88 5.25
C VAL A 393 -0.71 -11.96 5.97
N GLY A 394 0.32 -12.34 5.22
CA GLY A 394 1.73 -12.22 5.61
C GLY A 394 2.33 -13.47 6.23
N GLU A 395 1.52 -14.33 6.83
CA GLU A 395 1.91 -15.61 7.41
C GLU A 395 0.70 -16.54 7.53
N PRO A 396 0.90 -17.87 7.64
CA PRO A 396 -0.21 -18.80 7.88
C PRO A 396 -0.94 -18.47 9.19
N ILE A 397 -2.27 -18.46 9.14
CA ILE A 397 -3.12 -18.31 10.33
C ILE A 397 -3.41 -19.68 10.93
N ASN A 398 -3.16 -19.84 12.23
CA ASN A 398 -3.51 -21.11 12.90
C ASN A 398 -5.02 -21.19 13.20
N PRO A 399 -5.61 -22.42 13.33
CA PRO A 399 -7.04 -22.60 13.52
C PRO A 399 -7.63 -21.86 14.72
N GLN A 400 -6.90 -21.76 15.83
CA GLN A 400 -7.39 -21.06 17.04
C GLN A 400 -7.55 -19.56 16.82
N VAL A 401 -6.56 -18.91 16.17
CA VAL A 401 -6.62 -17.48 15.84
C VAL A 401 -7.68 -17.22 14.79
N TRP A 402 -7.81 -18.10 13.79
CA TRP A 402 -8.85 -18.01 12.78
C TRP A 402 -10.24 -18.05 13.41
N LEU A 403 -10.50 -19.03 14.31
CA LEU A 403 -11.78 -19.19 14.99
C LEU A 403 -12.09 -18.01 15.91
N TRP A 404 -11.10 -17.51 16.66
CA TRP A 404 -11.24 -16.31 17.48
C TRP A 404 -11.58 -15.08 16.60
N TYR A 405 -10.89 -14.90 15.49
CA TYR A 405 -11.13 -13.82 14.53
C TYR A 405 -12.55 -13.86 13.98
N TYR A 406 -12.99 -15.06 13.56
CA TYR A 406 -14.35 -15.30 13.07
C TYR A 406 -15.42 -14.99 14.12
N LYS A 407 -15.24 -15.47 15.36
CA LYS A 407 -16.22 -15.30 16.44
C LYS A 407 -16.17 -13.90 17.05
N SER A 408 -15.03 -13.49 17.58
CA SER A 408 -14.91 -12.30 18.42
C SER A 408 -14.90 -11.00 17.62
N ILE A 409 -14.43 -11.01 16.38
CA ILE A 409 -14.38 -9.82 15.52
C ILE A 409 -15.45 -9.91 14.43
N GLY A 410 -15.57 -11.05 13.78
CA GLY A 410 -16.53 -11.27 12.69
C GLY A 410 -17.97 -11.50 13.15
N GLY A 411 -18.20 -11.72 14.45
CA GLY A 411 -19.53 -11.99 15.01
C GLY A 411 -20.21 -13.21 14.39
N GLU A 412 -19.44 -14.24 14.03
CA GLU A 412 -19.86 -15.48 13.36
C GLU A 412 -20.60 -15.28 12.02
N ARG A 413 -20.52 -14.07 11.43
CA ARG A 413 -21.19 -13.69 10.17
C ARG A 413 -20.27 -13.26 9.05
N CYS A 414 -19.04 -12.75 9.39
CA CYS A 414 -18.09 -12.29 8.39
C CYS A 414 -17.24 -13.46 7.89
N PRO A 415 -17.23 -13.77 6.60
CA PRO A 415 -16.26 -14.70 6.05
C PRO A 415 -14.84 -14.16 6.22
N ILE A 416 -13.87 -15.08 6.25
CA ILE A 416 -12.44 -14.74 6.31
C ILE A 416 -11.77 -15.18 5.01
N VAL A 417 -11.13 -14.27 4.30
CA VAL A 417 -10.22 -14.58 3.20
C VAL A 417 -8.80 -14.67 3.75
N ASP A 418 -8.22 -15.85 3.67
CA ASP A 418 -6.82 -16.07 4.04
C ASP A 418 -5.98 -16.07 2.76
N THR A 419 -5.09 -15.09 2.63
CA THR A 419 -4.37 -14.82 1.40
C THR A 419 -2.90 -15.24 1.52
N TRP A 420 -2.39 -15.87 0.44
CA TRP A 420 -0.99 -16.24 0.32
C TRP A 420 -0.37 -15.65 -0.95
N TRP A 421 0.78 -15.02 -0.81
CA TRP A 421 1.53 -14.41 -1.90
C TRP A 421 2.90 -13.90 -1.41
N GLN A 422 3.71 -13.39 -2.33
CA GLN A 422 5.09 -12.96 -2.07
C GLN A 422 5.35 -11.59 -2.67
N THR A 423 6.44 -10.94 -2.24
CA THR A 423 6.91 -9.70 -2.86
C THR A 423 7.12 -9.91 -4.35
N GLU A 424 7.65 -11.06 -4.75
CA GLU A 424 7.97 -11.43 -6.13
C GLU A 424 6.72 -11.61 -7.01
N THR A 425 5.57 -12.00 -6.44
CA THR A 425 4.30 -12.15 -7.18
C THR A 425 3.50 -10.85 -7.26
N GLY A 426 3.72 -9.93 -6.32
CA GLY A 426 3.11 -8.60 -6.29
C GLY A 426 1.68 -8.53 -5.77
N ALA A 427 0.91 -9.61 -5.86
CA ALA A 427 -0.46 -9.74 -5.35
C ALA A 427 -0.79 -11.21 -5.06
N CYS A 428 -1.95 -11.49 -4.43
CA CYS A 428 -2.40 -12.84 -4.05
C CYS A 428 -3.13 -13.57 -5.19
#